data_b0e2ca1b2372b70fea8c21d07051b8f9
#
_entry.id   b0e2ca1b2372b70fea8c21d07051b8f9
#
_cell.length_a   1.000
_cell.length_b   1.000
_cell.length_c   1.000
_cell.angle_alpha   90.00
_cell.angle_beta   90.00
_cell.angle_gamma   90.00
#
_symmetry.space_group_name_H-M   'P 1'
#
loop_
_entity.id
_entity.type
_entity.pdbx_description
1 polymer ?
#
loop_
_entity_poly.entity_id
_entity_poly.type
_entity_poly.pdbx_seq_one_letter_code
_entity_poly.pdbx_strand_id
1 'polypeptide(L)'
;MQSGISLTVALLLCLLLTACGGSEEPTVAEAVDDGTLTDERGPNNGRLLRAGDFILELAIFETGVPPEYRAWATVNGAPVAPTDVTLNVQLTRLGGIVDDIGFSPQGDALRGDMVIYEPHSFSVSVTATHAGATHRWTYDSFEGRTMIEPAVREALGIATEIAGPAVIEEGIPVYGRITANTEAISHVSARFDGRIESVSASIGERVSAGDRLAQVESNQSLTPFTVTAPIDGIITERHAGPGEQTAGRELFTITDTSTVWVDLAVFPADLTRINVGSAVRINTALAEQPLEGTIAMILPAVTDNQAAIARVVLDNTDGRLLPGTWVSAQIKVAEYEVPLAVRREGLQSFRDFTVVYAQIGDEFEVRMLEMGRQSDEWVEILGGLAPGTRYVTENSYILKADVEKDGASHDH
;
A
#
# COMPACT_ATOMS: atom_id res chain seq x y z
N MET A 1 10.52 71.88 -7.75
CA MET A 1 9.81 72.59 -6.70
C MET A 1 10.01 71.74 -5.47
N GLN A 2 11.00 72.08 -4.65
CA GLN A 2 10.94 72.85 -3.39
C GLN A 2 10.12 72.04 -2.35
N SER A 3 10.54 71.75 -1.16
CA SER A 3 11.60 72.14 -0.22
C SER A 3 11.39 71.27 1.00
N GLY A 4 12.26 70.66 1.74
CA GLY A 4 13.28 71.21 2.61
C GLY A 4 12.72 71.48 3.99
N ILE A 5 13.27 70.91 5.02
CA ILE A 5 13.79 71.63 6.20
C ILE A 5 14.07 70.60 7.33
N SER A 6 15.26 70.54 7.70
CA SER A 6 16.08 70.21 8.84
C SER A 6 15.68 70.95 10.13
N LEU A 7 15.93 70.39 11.32
CA LEU A 7 16.48 71.03 12.51
C LEU A 7 16.52 70.04 13.69
N THR A 8 17.57 69.51 14.16
CA THR A 8 18.67 69.83 15.10
C THR A 8 18.25 70.20 16.54
N VAL A 9 19.01 69.55 17.49
CA VAL A 9 19.52 70.00 18.81
C VAL A 9 18.52 69.87 20.00
N ALA A 10 18.81 69.12 21.05
CA ALA A 10 19.77 69.44 22.12
C ALA A 10 19.88 68.35 23.21
N LEU A 11 21.08 68.09 23.53
CA LEU A 11 21.77 67.60 24.72
C LEU A 11 21.17 68.12 26.05
N LEU A 12 20.90 67.21 27.05
CA LEU A 12 21.07 67.53 28.48
C LEU A 12 21.52 66.32 29.30
N LEU A 13 22.67 66.46 29.85
CA LEU A 13 23.44 65.64 30.81
C LEU A 13 22.85 65.86 32.21
N CYS A 14 22.51 64.77 32.92
CA CYS A 14 22.49 64.81 34.40
C CYS A 14 23.00 63.48 34.98
N LEU A 15 24.18 63.53 35.54
CA LEU A 15 24.72 62.58 36.51
C LEU A 15 23.94 62.67 37.81
N LEU A 16 23.63 61.50 38.40
CA LEU A 16 23.61 61.32 39.85
C LEU A 16 23.90 59.85 40.21
N LEU A 17 24.98 59.62 40.94
CA LEU A 17 25.42 58.41 41.63
C LEU A 17 24.54 58.12 42.85
N THR A 18 24.30 56.83 43.10
CA THR A 18 24.35 56.10 44.44
C THR A 18 24.01 54.65 44.17
N ALA A 19 24.85 53.74 44.30
CA ALA A 19 25.44 52.93 45.38
C ALA A 19 24.60 51.75 45.87
N CYS A 20 25.19 50.52 45.65
CA CYS A 20 25.15 49.29 46.42
C CYS A 20 23.86 48.52 46.64
N GLY A 21 23.88 47.29 46.16
CA GLY A 21 23.05 46.16 46.56
C GLY A 21 23.35 44.97 45.66
N GLY A 22 24.40 44.21 45.97
CA GLY A 22 24.73 42.99 45.22
C GLY A 22 23.73 41.88 45.55
N SER A 23 23.11 41.34 44.54
CA SER A 23 22.59 39.98 44.50
C SER A 23 23.30 39.29 43.32
N GLU A 24 24.18 38.37 43.67
CA GLU A 24 24.80 37.47 42.72
C GLU A 24 23.69 36.59 42.08
N GLU A 25 23.32 36.90 40.86
CA GLU A 25 22.62 35.93 40.01
C GLU A 25 23.62 34.85 39.59
N PRO A 26 23.22 33.55 39.63
CA PRO A 26 24.09 32.49 39.19
C PRO A 26 24.35 32.67 37.68
N THR A 27 25.59 32.83 37.30
CA THR A 27 26.07 32.83 35.93
C THR A 27 25.78 31.46 35.32
N VAL A 28 24.74 31.40 34.47
CA VAL A 28 24.51 30.28 33.58
C VAL A 28 25.58 30.35 32.50
N ALA A 29 26.56 29.45 32.54
CA ALA A 29 27.47 29.27 31.44
C ALA A 29 26.71 28.55 30.32
N GLU A 30 26.19 29.29 29.32
CA GLU A 30 25.77 28.72 28.08
C GLU A 30 27.03 28.29 27.31
N ALA A 31 27.32 27.00 27.33
CA ALA A 31 28.21 26.39 26.37
C ALA A 31 27.41 26.13 25.09
N VAL A 32 27.32 27.12 24.18
CA VAL A 32 26.95 26.90 22.80
C VAL A 32 28.22 26.41 22.12
N ASP A 33 28.36 25.09 22.02
CA ASP A 33 29.41 24.46 21.22
C ASP A 33 28.85 24.32 19.79
N ASP A 34 29.28 25.23 18.90
CA ASP A 34 29.09 25.16 17.45
C ASP A 34 30.23 24.35 16.82
N GLY A 35 30.57 23.23 17.46
CA GLY A 35 31.49 22.23 16.96
C GLY A 35 30.71 21.11 16.27
N THR A 36 31.13 20.71 15.09
CA THR A 36 30.77 19.44 14.46
C THR A 36 30.77 18.33 15.51
N LEU A 37 29.57 17.99 16.02
CA LEU A 37 29.39 16.89 16.97
C LEU A 37 29.76 15.61 16.18
N THR A 38 30.97 15.13 16.36
CA THR A 38 31.34 13.78 15.96
C THR A 38 30.45 12.84 16.78
N ASP A 39 29.87 11.83 16.16
CA ASP A 39 29.03 10.84 16.81
C ASP A 39 29.89 9.90 17.65
N GLU A 40 30.59 10.49 18.65
CA GLU A 40 31.52 9.79 19.55
C GLU A 40 30.67 8.96 20.49
N ARG A 41 30.89 7.65 20.48
CA ARG A 41 30.16 6.70 21.31
C ARG A 41 30.98 6.28 22.52
N GLY A 42 30.29 6.15 23.64
CA GLY A 42 30.85 5.68 24.90
C GLY A 42 30.83 4.16 25.04
N PRO A 43 31.33 3.64 26.17
CA PRO A 43 31.40 2.22 26.46
C PRO A 43 30.05 1.49 26.49
N ASN A 44 28.94 2.22 26.68
CA ASN A 44 27.59 1.66 26.63
C ASN A 44 26.91 1.92 25.30
N ASN A 45 27.68 2.24 24.25
CA ASN A 45 27.20 2.56 22.89
C ASN A 45 26.29 3.80 22.82
N GLY A 46 26.32 4.66 23.88
CA GLY A 46 25.59 5.91 23.95
C GLY A 46 26.37 7.08 23.35
N ARG A 47 25.66 8.15 22.98
CA ARG A 47 26.27 9.40 22.53
C ARG A 47 26.96 10.09 23.72
N LEU A 48 28.19 10.56 23.51
CA LEU A 48 28.94 11.32 24.53
C LEU A 48 28.66 12.81 24.43
N LEU A 49 28.12 13.38 25.51
CA LEU A 49 27.83 14.80 25.67
C LEU A 49 28.86 15.40 26.62
N ARG A 50 29.71 16.30 26.12
CA ARG A 50 30.86 16.83 26.82
C ARG A 50 30.64 18.27 27.30
N ALA A 51 31.04 18.57 28.55
CA ALA A 51 31.08 19.93 29.05
C ALA A 51 32.31 20.07 29.98
N GLY A 52 33.45 20.37 29.38
CA GLY A 52 34.75 20.37 30.07
C GLY A 52 35.08 18.96 30.58
N ASP A 53 35.29 18.84 31.90
CA ASP A 53 35.60 17.56 32.54
C ASP A 53 34.39 16.67 32.83
N PHE A 54 33.17 17.23 32.72
CA PHE A 54 31.93 16.49 32.89
C PHE A 54 31.53 15.89 31.54
N ILE A 55 31.28 14.59 31.51
CA ILE A 55 30.84 13.85 30.35
C ILE A 55 29.60 13.05 30.73
N LEU A 56 28.53 13.19 29.93
CA LEU A 56 27.30 12.39 30.01
C LEU A 56 27.23 11.47 28.81
N GLU A 57 27.16 10.17 29.03
CA GLU A 57 26.81 9.18 27.97
C GLU A 57 25.31 8.94 28.02
N LEU A 58 24.63 9.13 26.92
CA LEU A 58 23.19 8.94 26.79
C LEU A 58 22.91 7.87 25.70
N ALA A 59 22.24 6.77 26.07
CA ALA A 59 21.96 5.65 25.20
C ALA A 59 20.47 5.27 25.23
N ILE A 60 19.90 4.88 24.09
CA ILE A 60 18.63 4.13 24.04
C ILE A 60 18.97 2.66 24.29
N PHE A 61 18.34 2.07 25.30
CA PHE A 61 18.54 0.69 25.72
C PHE A 61 17.30 -0.13 25.40
N GLU A 62 17.48 -1.22 24.61
CA GLU A 62 16.38 -2.03 24.07
C GLU A 62 16.50 -3.52 24.43
N THR A 63 17.57 -3.92 25.10
CA THR A 63 17.84 -5.34 25.37
C THR A 63 16.97 -5.87 26.50
N GLY A 64 15.93 -6.64 26.15
CA GLY A 64 15.05 -7.30 27.12
C GLY A 64 14.05 -6.39 27.85
N VAL A 65 13.97 -5.13 27.47
CA VAL A 65 13.01 -4.13 27.95
C VAL A 65 12.49 -3.30 26.77
N PRO A 66 11.31 -2.65 26.89
CA PRO A 66 10.92 -1.64 25.91
C PRO A 66 12.00 -0.55 25.79
N PRO A 67 12.18 0.10 24.62
CA PRO A 67 13.18 1.14 24.42
C PRO A 67 13.08 2.23 25.49
N GLU A 68 14.17 2.46 26.21
CA GLU A 68 14.26 3.47 27.28
C GLU A 68 15.61 4.15 27.25
N TYR A 69 15.69 5.42 27.68
CA TYR A 69 16.98 6.07 27.86
C TYR A 69 17.68 5.58 29.11
N ARG A 70 19.00 5.36 28.99
CA ARG A 70 19.93 5.21 30.10
C ARG A 70 21.09 6.19 29.95
N ALA A 71 21.56 6.70 31.09
CA ALA A 71 22.66 7.64 31.08
C ALA A 71 23.70 7.33 32.19
N TRP A 72 24.96 7.59 31.85
CA TRP A 72 26.10 7.46 32.75
C TRP A 72 26.90 8.74 32.73
N ALA A 73 27.31 9.23 33.90
CA ALA A 73 28.10 10.45 34.00
C ALA A 73 29.50 10.16 34.52
N THR A 74 30.49 10.90 34.01
CA THR A 74 31.87 10.88 34.49
C THR A 74 32.40 12.29 34.64
N VAL A 75 33.34 12.48 35.61
CA VAL A 75 34.13 13.70 35.78
C VAL A 75 35.59 13.33 35.79
N ASN A 76 36.41 13.95 34.96
CA ASN A 76 37.83 13.60 34.76
C ASN A 76 38.04 12.10 34.51
N GLY A 77 37.09 11.42 33.83
CA GLY A 77 37.13 9.99 33.56
C GLY A 77 36.73 9.08 34.74
N ALA A 78 36.41 9.63 35.90
CA ALA A 78 35.91 8.87 37.05
C ALA A 78 34.37 8.85 37.06
N PRO A 79 33.72 7.68 37.30
CA PRO A 79 32.26 7.60 37.36
C PRO A 79 31.66 8.48 38.45
N VAL A 80 30.55 9.14 38.15
CA VAL A 80 29.74 9.91 39.11
C VAL A 80 28.56 9.05 39.55
N ALA A 81 28.26 9.07 40.86
CA ALA A 81 27.09 8.35 41.36
C ALA A 81 25.79 8.90 40.75
N PRO A 82 24.86 8.04 40.27
CA PRO A 82 23.61 8.50 39.65
C PRO A 82 22.76 9.41 40.56
N THR A 83 22.89 9.29 41.87
CA THR A 83 22.21 10.13 42.86
C THR A 83 22.72 11.58 42.88
N ASP A 84 23.91 11.85 42.34
CA ASP A 84 24.56 13.15 42.34
C ASP A 84 24.33 13.94 41.06
N VAL A 85 23.54 13.35 40.13
CA VAL A 85 23.17 13.96 38.83
C VAL A 85 21.67 14.07 38.73
N THR A 86 21.18 15.25 38.41
CA THR A 86 19.78 15.46 37.97
C THR A 86 19.77 15.60 36.45
N LEU A 87 19.01 14.75 35.77
CA LEU A 87 18.93 14.69 34.30
C LEU A 87 17.49 14.83 33.84
N ASN A 88 17.30 15.63 32.80
CA ASN A 88 16.07 15.71 32.03
C ASN A 88 16.40 15.71 30.53
N VAL A 89 15.62 15.00 29.75
CA VAL A 89 15.74 14.95 28.29
C VAL A 89 14.39 15.26 27.67
N GLN A 90 14.35 16.20 26.72
CA GLN A 90 13.19 16.51 25.94
C GLN A 90 13.42 16.08 24.48
N LEU A 91 12.48 15.32 23.92
CA LEU A 91 12.50 14.88 22.53
C LEU A 91 11.41 15.62 21.77
N THR A 92 11.81 16.45 20.82
CA THR A 92 10.86 17.13 19.94
C THR A 92 10.71 16.34 18.65
N ARG A 93 9.54 15.72 18.45
CA ARG A 93 9.21 14.93 17.27
C ARG A 93 8.72 15.80 16.11
N LEU A 94 8.75 15.26 14.91
CA LEU A 94 8.15 15.91 13.74
C LEU A 94 6.67 16.22 14.02
N GLY A 95 6.28 17.51 13.79
CA GLY A 95 4.96 18.02 14.16
C GLY A 95 4.90 18.71 15.54
N GLY A 96 6.04 18.84 16.23
CA GLY A 96 6.16 19.63 17.46
C GLY A 96 5.65 18.93 18.73
N ILE A 97 5.44 17.62 18.68
CA ILE A 97 5.13 16.81 19.87
C ILE A 97 6.39 16.71 20.71
N VAL A 98 6.31 16.97 22.02
CA VAL A 98 7.44 16.93 22.94
C VAL A 98 7.21 15.82 23.97
N ASP A 99 8.15 14.87 24.01
CA ASP A 99 8.27 13.87 25.06
C ASP A 99 9.24 14.42 26.12
N ASP A 100 8.81 14.55 27.37
CA ASP A 100 9.59 15.10 28.48
C ASP A 100 9.96 13.98 29.45
N ILE A 101 11.24 13.60 29.49
CA ILE A 101 11.76 12.40 30.15
C ILE A 101 12.50 12.79 31.41
N GLY A 102 11.97 12.39 32.56
CA GLY A 102 12.63 12.42 33.85
C GLY A 102 13.50 11.19 34.06
N PHE A 103 14.53 11.33 34.90
CA PHE A 103 15.46 10.23 35.20
C PHE A 103 15.53 9.92 36.68
N SER A 104 15.69 8.63 36.97
CA SER A 104 15.90 8.13 38.34
C SER A 104 17.12 7.19 38.43
N PRO A 105 17.85 7.16 39.57
CA PRO A 105 18.96 6.24 39.75
C PRO A 105 18.54 4.78 39.70
N GLN A 106 19.25 3.96 38.89
CA GLN A 106 19.09 2.52 38.83
C GLN A 106 20.45 1.83 38.60
N GLY A 107 20.94 1.16 39.63
CA GLY A 107 22.29 0.56 39.59
C GLY A 107 23.38 1.62 39.44
N ASP A 108 24.16 1.51 38.38
CA ASP A 108 25.25 2.44 37.99
C ASP A 108 24.80 3.49 36.97
N ALA A 109 23.52 3.48 36.54
CA ALA A 109 22.95 4.37 35.54
C ALA A 109 21.81 5.22 36.09
N LEU A 110 21.50 6.27 35.36
CA LEU A 110 20.21 6.97 35.38
C LEU A 110 19.29 6.33 34.38
N ARG A 111 18.06 5.98 34.75
CA ARG A 111 17.03 5.40 33.91
C ARG A 111 15.93 6.43 33.63
N GLY A 112 15.57 6.60 32.36
CA GLY A 112 14.40 7.37 31.91
C GLY A 112 13.09 6.72 32.35
N ASP A 113 12.09 7.54 32.63
CA ASP A 113 10.76 7.13 33.11
C ASP A 113 9.74 6.85 31.99
N MET A 114 10.19 6.87 30.72
CA MET A 114 9.34 6.82 29.56
C MET A 114 9.88 5.82 28.52
N VAL A 115 8.97 5.16 27.82
CA VAL A 115 9.29 4.35 26.63
C VAL A 115 9.54 5.27 25.43
N ILE A 116 10.64 5.04 24.73
CA ILE A 116 10.98 5.79 23.52
C ILE A 116 10.41 5.04 22.32
N TYR A 117 9.24 5.49 21.85
CA TYR A 117 8.57 4.86 20.70
C TYR A 117 9.26 5.20 19.39
N GLU A 118 9.27 4.22 18.50
CA GLU A 118 9.71 4.40 17.11
C GLU A 118 8.82 5.38 16.31
N PRO A 119 9.35 6.10 15.31
CA PRO A 119 10.76 6.14 14.91
C PRO A 119 11.59 6.93 15.94
N HIS A 120 12.87 6.55 16.13
CA HIS A 120 13.82 7.30 16.95
C HIS A 120 14.32 8.55 16.18
N SER A 121 13.38 9.40 15.80
CA SER A 121 13.60 10.57 14.95
C SER A 121 13.07 11.83 15.64
N PHE A 122 13.97 12.59 16.26
CA PHE A 122 13.63 13.75 17.08
C PHE A 122 14.82 14.69 17.27
N SER A 123 14.54 15.95 17.58
CA SER A 123 15.53 16.88 18.15
C SER A 123 15.59 16.63 19.65
N VAL A 124 16.80 16.46 20.17
CA VAL A 124 17.07 16.10 21.58
C VAL A 124 17.60 17.31 22.32
N SER A 125 16.96 17.65 23.41
CA SER A 125 17.42 18.68 24.37
C SER A 125 17.74 18.01 25.70
N VAL A 126 19.00 18.06 26.13
CA VAL A 126 19.48 17.44 27.35
C VAL A 126 19.86 18.51 28.37
N THR A 127 19.38 18.39 29.61
CA THR A 127 19.75 19.23 30.71
C THR A 127 20.24 18.35 31.85
N ALA A 128 21.51 18.46 32.22
CA ALA A 128 22.11 17.75 33.36
C ALA A 128 22.67 18.73 34.39
N THR A 129 22.40 18.47 35.68
CA THR A 129 22.95 19.24 36.80
C THR A 129 23.77 18.34 37.71
N HIS A 130 25.02 18.71 37.93
CA HIS A 130 25.95 18.03 38.83
C HIS A 130 26.76 19.06 39.62
N ALA A 131 26.93 18.85 40.94
CA ALA A 131 27.68 19.71 41.86
C ALA A 131 27.30 21.21 41.73
N GLY A 132 26.04 21.53 41.46
CA GLY A 132 25.53 22.90 41.32
C GLY A 132 25.75 23.55 39.96
N ALA A 133 26.46 22.89 39.04
CA ALA A 133 26.62 23.32 37.65
C ALA A 133 25.56 22.67 36.77
N THR A 134 24.94 23.45 35.87
CA THR A 134 23.95 22.96 34.89
C THR A 134 24.55 23.03 33.52
N HIS A 135 24.49 21.91 32.80
CA HIS A 135 24.97 21.74 31.43
C HIS A 135 23.78 21.48 30.51
N ARG A 136 23.82 22.02 29.28
CA ARG A 136 22.78 21.83 28.24
C ARG A 136 23.41 21.45 26.92
N TRP A 137 22.77 20.51 26.26
CA TRP A 137 23.13 20.11 24.88
C TRP A 137 21.87 19.99 24.05
N THR A 138 22.00 20.31 22.80
CA THR A 138 20.93 20.10 21.79
C THR A 138 21.54 19.49 20.55
N TYR A 139 20.94 18.43 20.05
CA TYR A 139 21.36 17.79 18.82
C TYR A 139 20.17 17.11 18.14
N ASP A 140 20.31 16.86 16.84
CA ASP A 140 19.33 16.13 16.06
C ASP A 140 19.72 14.65 15.98
N SER A 141 18.71 13.78 16.14
CA SER A 141 18.78 12.35 15.92
C SER A 141 17.65 12.00 15.00
N PHE A 142 17.86 12.14 13.70
CA PHE A 142 16.83 11.84 12.71
C PHE A 142 17.07 10.48 12.11
N GLU A 143 16.07 9.63 12.21
CA GLU A 143 16.06 8.31 11.64
C GLU A 143 14.89 8.18 10.66
N GLY A 144 15.22 7.98 9.39
CA GLY A 144 14.18 7.84 8.38
C GLY A 144 13.44 9.14 8.02
N ARG A 145 14.09 10.30 8.18
CA ARG A 145 13.54 11.62 7.83
C ARG A 145 14.28 12.19 6.62
N THR A 146 13.54 12.83 5.73
CA THR A 146 14.07 13.60 4.59
C THR A 146 13.21 14.83 4.32
N MET A 147 13.79 15.84 3.64
CA MET A 147 13.10 17.05 3.22
C MET A 147 13.11 17.12 1.69
N ILE A 148 11.93 17.32 1.10
CA ILE A 148 11.79 17.48 -0.35
C ILE A 148 10.99 18.76 -0.64
N GLU A 149 11.62 19.69 -1.31
CA GLU A 149 10.98 20.95 -1.70
C GLU A 149 9.75 20.71 -2.58
N PRO A 150 8.70 21.56 -2.47
CA PRO A 150 7.44 21.38 -3.21
C PRO A 150 7.61 21.25 -4.72
N ALA A 151 8.50 22.04 -5.33
CA ALA A 151 8.75 22.00 -6.77
C ALA A 151 9.41 20.68 -7.20
N VAL A 152 10.29 20.12 -6.37
CA VAL A 152 10.94 18.83 -6.61
C VAL A 152 9.94 17.69 -6.45
N ARG A 153 9.09 17.75 -5.42
CA ARG A 153 8.01 16.79 -5.18
C ARG A 153 7.06 16.69 -6.37
N GLU A 154 6.63 17.85 -6.90
CA GLU A 154 5.76 17.90 -8.09
C GLU A 154 6.47 17.31 -9.32
N ALA A 155 7.72 17.68 -9.55
CA ALA A 155 8.52 17.20 -10.69
C ALA A 155 8.75 15.68 -10.63
N LEU A 156 8.85 15.09 -9.43
CA LEU A 156 9.04 13.66 -9.20
C LEU A 156 7.71 12.90 -9.16
N GLY A 157 6.56 13.56 -9.25
CA GLY A 157 5.23 12.96 -9.20
C GLY A 157 4.93 12.28 -7.86
N ILE A 158 5.48 12.79 -6.76
CA ILE A 158 5.20 12.25 -5.41
C ILE A 158 3.82 12.70 -5.00
N ALA A 159 2.85 11.77 -5.02
CA ALA A 159 1.48 12.03 -4.57
C ALA A 159 1.29 11.66 -3.09
N THR A 160 0.34 12.34 -2.45
CA THR A 160 0.02 12.12 -1.02
C THR A 160 -1.48 12.07 -0.80
N GLU A 161 -1.91 11.22 0.12
CA GLU A 161 -3.30 11.14 0.61
C GLU A 161 -3.36 11.30 2.13
N ILE A 162 -4.58 11.42 2.66
CA ILE A 162 -4.83 11.48 4.10
C ILE A 162 -5.27 10.10 4.56
N ALA A 163 -4.58 9.53 5.54
CA ALA A 163 -4.95 8.28 6.16
C ALA A 163 -6.27 8.41 6.93
N GLY A 164 -7.22 7.53 6.69
CA GLY A 164 -8.55 7.61 7.24
C GLY A 164 -9.37 6.33 7.05
N PRO A 165 -10.69 6.41 7.26
CA PRO A 165 -11.57 5.27 7.09
C PRO A 165 -11.56 4.75 5.65
N ALA A 166 -11.64 3.44 5.50
CA ALA A 166 -11.78 2.80 4.19
C ALA A 166 -12.63 1.53 4.30
N VAL A 167 -13.06 1.02 3.14
CA VAL A 167 -13.70 -0.29 3.03
C VAL A 167 -12.67 -1.27 2.47
N ILE A 168 -12.40 -2.34 3.22
CA ILE A 168 -11.50 -3.40 2.81
C ILE A 168 -12.33 -4.57 2.32
N GLU A 169 -12.21 -4.91 1.05
CA GLU A 169 -12.83 -6.07 0.44
C GLU A 169 -11.96 -7.30 0.67
N GLU A 170 -12.54 -8.30 1.32
CA GLU A 170 -11.91 -9.62 1.42
C GLU A 170 -12.28 -10.45 0.20
N GLY A 171 -11.29 -10.86 -0.58
CA GLY A 171 -11.42 -11.68 -1.76
C GLY A 171 -10.72 -13.02 -1.63
N ILE A 172 -11.30 -14.06 -2.26
CA ILE A 172 -10.67 -15.36 -2.44
C ILE A 172 -10.04 -15.38 -3.83
N PRO A 173 -8.70 -15.52 -3.94
CA PRO A 173 -8.06 -15.68 -5.23
C PRO A 173 -8.34 -17.07 -5.81
N VAL A 174 -8.83 -17.10 -7.04
CA VAL A 174 -9.16 -18.34 -7.76
C VAL A 174 -8.64 -18.28 -9.19
N TYR A 175 -8.47 -19.46 -9.78
CA TYR A 175 -8.05 -19.59 -11.17
C TYR A 175 -9.11 -20.37 -11.95
N GLY A 176 -9.18 -20.12 -13.24
CA GLY A 176 -10.10 -20.78 -14.10
C GLY A 176 -9.82 -20.55 -15.58
N ARG A 177 -10.81 -20.79 -16.40
CA ARG A 177 -10.71 -20.52 -17.82
C ARG A 177 -12.05 -20.11 -18.42
N ILE A 178 -11.97 -19.41 -19.51
CA ILE A 178 -13.13 -19.11 -20.35
C ILE A 178 -13.53 -20.39 -21.08
N THR A 179 -14.82 -20.73 -21.06
CA THR A 179 -15.40 -21.86 -21.79
C THR A 179 -16.54 -21.39 -22.66
N ALA A 180 -16.82 -22.15 -23.74
CA ALA A 180 -17.95 -21.84 -24.57
C ALA A 180 -19.25 -22.06 -23.78
N ASN A 181 -20.25 -21.21 -24.02
CA ASN A 181 -21.58 -21.42 -23.50
C ASN A 181 -22.23 -22.57 -24.29
N THR A 182 -22.23 -23.78 -23.71
CA THR A 182 -22.77 -24.98 -24.36
C THR A 182 -24.30 -24.96 -24.50
N GLU A 183 -24.99 -24.11 -23.74
CA GLU A 183 -26.44 -23.91 -23.89
C GLU A 183 -26.78 -23.03 -25.11
N ALA A 184 -25.80 -22.32 -25.62
CA ALA A 184 -25.91 -21.48 -26.82
C ALA A 184 -25.38 -22.17 -28.10
N ILE A 185 -25.29 -23.51 -28.10
CA ILE A 185 -24.91 -24.32 -29.27
C ILE A 185 -26.15 -25.00 -29.87
N SER A 186 -26.28 -24.92 -31.17
CA SER A 186 -27.34 -25.58 -31.88
C SER A 186 -26.79 -26.57 -32.94
N HIS A 187 -27.21 -27.82 -32.83
CA HIS A 187 -26.91 -28.88 -33.77
C HIS A 187 -28.02 -28.96 -34.82
N VAL A 188 -27.69 -28.67 -36.05
CA VAL A 188 -28.66 -28.58 -37.13
C VAL A 188 -28.63 -29.85 -37.98
N SER A 189 -29.75 -30.53 -38.02
CA SER A 189 -29.98 -31.70 -38.89
C SER A 189 -31.09 -31.44 -39.90
N ALA A 190 -31.12 -32.18 -40.95
CA ALA A 190 -32.23 -32.12 -41.91
C ALA A 190 -33.50 -32.73 -41.32
N ARG A 191 -34.66 -32.08 -41.53
CA ARG A 191 -35.96 -32.56 -41.06
C ARG A 191 -36.38 -33.90 -41.69
N PHE A 192 -35.97 -34.14 -42.92
CA PHE A 192 -36.24 -35.37 -43.70
C PHE A 192 -34.95 -35.85 -44.33
N ASP A 193 -34.81 -37.17 -44.50
CA ASP A 193 -33.68 -37.74 -45.21
C ASP A 193 -33.74 -37.39 -46.68
N GLY A 194 -32.59 -37.03 -47.23
CA GLY A 194 -32.47 -36.59 -48.60
C GLY A 194 -31.05 -36.40 -49.06
N ARG A 195 -30.91 -36.11 -50.34
CA ARG A 195 -29.66 -35.77 -50.99
C ARG A 195 -29.41 -34.26 -50.85
N ILE A 196 -28.22 -33.86 -50.40
CA ILE A 196 -27.82 -32.47 -50.32
C ILE A 196 -27.51 -31.97 -51.75
N GLU A 197 -28.31 -31.03 -52.27
CA GLU A 197 -28.14 -30.44 -53.59
C GLU A 197 -27.07 -29.36 -53.60
N SER A 198 -27.13 -28.48 -52.58
CA SER A 198 -26.16 -27.38 -52.41
C SER A 198 -26.00 -27.00 -50.95
N VAL A 199 -24.83 -26.45 -50.67
CA VAL A 199 -24.49 -25.92 -49.34
C VAL A 199 -24.14 -24.46 -49.54
N SER A 200 -24.83 -23.55 -48.83
CA SER A 200 -24.67 -22.09 -48.90
C SER A 200 -23.73 -21.57 -47.85
N ALA A 201 -23.64 -22.25 -46.70
CA ALA A 201 -22.97 -21.77 -45.52
C ALA A 201 -21.58 -22.43 -45.29
N SER A 202 -20.64 -21.67 -44.80
CA SER A 202 -19.23 -22.07 -44.57
C SER A 202 -18.84 -22.01 -43.12
N ILE A 203 -17.84 -22.81 -42.71
CA ILE A 203 -17.25 -22.74 -41.38
C ILE A 203 -16.66 -21.34 -41.17
N GLY A 204 -16.91 -20.72 -39.98
CA GLY A 204 -16.53 -19.38 -39.64
C GLY A 204 -17.48 -18.28 -40.11
N GLU A 205 -18.51 -18.63 -40.90
CA GLU A 205 -19.51 -17.68 -41.35
C GLU A 205 -20.49 -17.34 -40.23
N ARG A 206 -20.85 -16.05 -40.07
CA ARG A 206 -21.90 -15.58 -39.20
C ARG A 206 -23.23 -15.70 -39.89
N VAL A 207 -24.20 -16.30 -39.22
CA VAL A 207 -25.56 -16.52 -39.70
C VAL A 207 -26.58 -15.96 -38.72
N SER A 208 -27.74 -15.55 -39.26
CA SER A 208 -28.91 -15.17 -38.45
C SER A 208 -29.96 -16.27 -38.52
N ALA A 209 -30.80 -16.33 -37.46
CA ALA A 209 -31.93 -17.25 -37.44
C ALA A 209 -32.81 -17.12 -38.70
N GLY A 210 -33.03 -18.22 -39.43
CA GLY A 210 -33.73 -18.26 -40.69
C GLY A 210 -32.84 -18.24 -41.93
N ASP A 211 -31.53 -17.95 -41.82
CA ASP A 211 -30.61 -17.96 -42.95
C ASP A 211 -30.51 -19.37 -43.56
N ARG A 212 -30.38 -19.42 -44.90
CA ARG A 212 -30.24 -20.67 -45.63
C ARG A 212 -28.85 -21.27 -45.44
N LEU A 213 -28.80 -22.52 -44.94
CA LEU A 213 -27.57 -23.28 -44.79
C LEU A 213 -27.31 -24.26 -45.90
N ALA A 214 -28.36 -24.99 -46.29
CA ALA A 214 -28.30 -25.99 -47.39
C ALA A 214 -29.66 -26.18 -48.06
N GLN A 215 -29.64 -26.74 -49.27
CA GLN A 215 -30.80 -27.24 -50.01
C GLN A 215 -30.71 -28.75 -50.04
N VAL A 216 -31.80 -29.41 -49.66
CA VAL A 216 -31.87 -30.88 -49.60
C VAL A 216 -33.10 -31.35 -50.39
N GLU A 217 -32.92 -32.33 -51.30
CA GLU A 217 -34.02 -33.03 -52.00
C GLU A 217 -34.44 -34.25 -51.14
N SER A 218 -35.68 -34.27 -50.73
CA SER A 218 -36.22 -35.38 -49.93
C SER A 218 -36.25 -36.69 -50.72
N ASN A 219 -35.72 -37.78 -50.13
CA ASN A 219 -35.76 -39.13 -50.70
C ASN A 219 -37.19 -39.67 -50.93
N GLN A 220 -38.16 -39.16 -50.12
CA GLN A 220 -39.55 -39.65 -50.16
C GLN A 220 -40.41 -38.87 -51.17
N SER A 221 -40.30 -37.54 -51.17
CA SER A 221 -41.16 -36.67 -52.00
C SER A 221 -40.49 -36.15 -53.26
N LEU A 222 -39.17 -36.32 -53.39
CA LEU A 222 -38.32 -35.73 -54.45
C LEU A 222 -38.50 -34.22 -54.58
N THR A 223 -38.92 -33.58 -53.47
CA THR A 223 -39.13 -32.13 -53.38
C THR A 223 -38.02 -31.51 -52.64
N PRO A 224 -37.39 -30.44 -53.13
CA PRO A 224 -36.34 -29.74 -52.39
C PRO A 224 -36.94 -28.94 -51.25
N PHE A 225 -36.21 -28.96 -50.08
CA PHE A 225 -36.49 -28.13 -48.94
C PHE A 225 -35.22 -27.50 -48.44
N THR A 226 -35.35 -26.37 -47.76
CA THR A 226 -34.23 -25.62 -47.22
C THR A 226 -33.97 -26.00 -45.76
N VAL A 227 -32.71 -26.23 -45.44
CA VAL A 227 -32.22 -26.29 -44.05
C VAL A 227 -31.76 -24.88 -43.64
N THR A 228 -32.34 -24.35 -42.59
CA THR A 228 -32.08 -22.99 -42.11
C THR A 228 -31.43 -22.98 -40.72
N ALA A 229 -30.73 -21.88 -40.38
CA ALA A 229 -30.18 -21.64 -39.07
C ALA A 229 -31.33 -21.45 -38.06
N PRO A 230 -31.34 -22.19 -36.96
CA PRO A 230 -32.35 -22.01 -35.90
C PRO A 230 -32.05 -20.87 -34.94
N ILE A 231 -30.78 -20.43 -34.84
CA ILE A 231 -30.29 -19.36 -33.96
C ILE A 231 -29.33 -18.46 -34.74
N ASP A 232 -29.11 -17.24 -34.21
CA ASP A 232 -27.99 -16.39 -34.59
C ASP A 232 -26.69 -17.02 -34.10
N GLY A 233 -25.58 -16.87 -34.83
CA GLY A 233 -24.30 -17.41 -34.38
C GLY A 233 -23.25 -17.55 -35.47
N ILE A 234 -22.21 -18.31 -35.18
CA ILE A 234 -21.13 -18.65 -36.10
C ILE A 234 -21.17 -20.16 -36.35
N ILE A 235 -21.02 -20.55 -37.63
CA ILE A 235 -20.90 -21.96 -38.00
C ILE A 235 -19.53 -22.47 -37.52
N THR A 236 -19.53 -23.32 -36.51
CA THR A 236 -18.30 -23.90 -35.93
C THR A 236 -17.94 -25.24 -36.58
N GLU A 237 -18.94 -26.01 -37.02
CA GLU A 237 -18.74 -27.28 -37.74
C GLU A 237 -19.67 -27.43 -38.91
N ARG A 238 -19.19 -28.09 -39.98
CA ARG A 238 -19.95 -28.43 -41.15
C ARG A 238 -19.63 -29.83 -41.60
N HIS A 239 -20.66 -30.68 -41.56
CA HIS A 239 -20.60 -32.07 -42.03
C HIS A 239 -21.44 -32.28 -43.30
N ALA A 240 -21.92 -31.21 -43.94
CA ALA A 240 -22.70 -31.20 -45.14
C ALA A 240 -21.84 -31.00 -46.37
N GLY A 241 -21.91 -31.94 -47.33
CA GLY A 241 -21.28 -31.86 -48.66
C GLY A 241 -22.28 -32.01 -49.77
N PRO A 242 -22.19 -31.25 -50.91
CA PRO A 242 -23.04 -31.44 -52.04
C PRO A 242 -22.96 -32.87 -52.60
N GLY A 243 -24.14 -33.49 -52.87
CA GLY A 243 -24.24 -34.84 -53.34
C GLY A 243 -24.33 -35.92 -52.25
N GLU A 244 -24.08 -35.60 -50.98
CA GLU A 244 -24.15 -36.51 -49.86
C GLU A 244 -25.59 -36.72 -49.40
N GLN A 245 -25.84 -37.86 -48.70
CA GLN A 245 -27.11 -38.15 -48.02
C GLN A 245 -27.10 -37.57 -46.61
N THR A 246 -28.21 -37.03 -46.17
CA THR A 246 -28.36 -36.49 -44.79
C THR A 246 -28.35 -37.62 -43.76
N ALA A 247 -29.04 -38.71 -44.00
CA ALA A 247 -29.06 -39.95 -43.17
C ALA A 247 -29.24 -39.69 -41.69
N GLY A 248 -30.05 -38.71 -41.29
CA GLY A 248 -30.31 -38.33 -39.91
C GLY A 248 -29.11 -37.73 -39.17
N ARG A 249 -27.98 -37.51 -39.82
CA ARG A 249 -26.79 -36.94 -39.21
C ARG A 249 -26.92 -35.43 -38.99
N GLU A 250 -26.10 -34.91 -38.08
CA GLU A 250 -25.85 -33.48 -37.95
C GLU A 250 -25.18 -32.94 -39.23
N LEU A 251 -25.64 -31.81 -39.71
CA LEU A 251 -25.13 -31.12 -40.91
C LEU A 251 -24.28 -29.91 -40.56
N PHE A 252 -24.67 -29.19 -39.51
CA PHE A 252 -23.97 -27.99 -39.05
C PHE A 252 -24.06 -27.89 -37.55
N THR A 253 -23.02 -27.33 -36.94
CA THR A 253 -23.05 -26.82 -35.57
C THR A 253 -22.96 -25.29 -35.61
N ILE A 254 -23.94 -24.63 -35.01
CA ILE A 254 -23.97 -23.16 -34.88
C ILE A 254 -23.77 -22.81 -33.43
N THR A 255 -22.79 -21.95 -33.14
CA THR A 255 -22.50 -21.47 -31.79
C THR A 255 -22.80 -19.99 -31.70
N ASP A 256 -23.72 -19.60 -30.82
CA ASP A 256 -23.87 -18.21 -30.42
C ASP A 256 -22.72 -17.86 -29.47
N THR A 257 -21.86 -16.95 -29.91
CA THR A 257 -20.65 -16.51 -29.17
C THR A 257 -20.87 -15.21 -28.42
N SER A 258 -22.13 -14.72 -28.36
CA SER A 258 -22.46 -13.47 -27.65
C SER A 258 -22.24 -13.52 -26.13
N THR A 259 -22.21 -14.74 -25.59
CA THR A 259 -21.89 -15.00 -24.18
C THR A 259 -20.86 -16.09 -24.04
N VAL A 260 -20.04 -15.99 -23.01
CA VAL A 260 -19.09 -17.05 -22.60
C VAL A 260 -19.26 -17.35 -21.13
N TRP A 261 -18.84 -18.52 -20.74
CA TRP A 261 -18.71 -18.90 -19.34
C TRP A 261 -17.29 -18.73 -18.88
N VAL A 262 -17.13 -18.36 -17.60
CA VAL A 262 -15.86 -18.43 -16.89
C VAL A 262 -16.02 -19.45 -15.76
N ASP A 263 -15.34 -20.57 -15.91
CA ASP A 263 -15.37 -21.67 -14.95
C ASP A 263 -14.18 -21.53 -13.98
N LEU A 264 -14.48 -21.11 -12.75
CA LEU A 264 -13.52 -20.84 -11.68
C LEU A 264 -13.44 -22.05 -10.74
N ALA A 265 -12.21 -22.52 -10.48
CA ALA A 265 -11.97 -23.64 -9.57
C ALA A 265 -11.92 -23.14 -8.11
N VAL A 266 -12.86 -23.56 -7.29
CA VAL A 266 -12.97 -23.22 -5.87
C VAL A 266 -12.77 -24.46 -5.01
N PHE A 267 -11.82 -24.41 -4.09
CA PHE A 267 -11.52 -25.53 -3.22
C PHE A 267 -12.49 -25.62 -2.03
N PRO A 268 -12.69 -26.83 -1.43
CA PRO A 268 -13.67 -27.05 -0.39
C PRO A 268 -13.59 -26.11 0.82
N ALA A 269 -12.38 -25.68 1.18
CA ALA A 269 -12.19 -24.75 2.30
C ALA A 269 -12.89 -23.40 2.10
N ASP A 270 -13.04 -22.97 0.83
CA ASP A 270 -13.61 -21.67 0.47
C ASP A 270 -15.08 -21.76 0.03
N LEU A 271 -15.59 -22.96 -0.24
CA LEU A 271 -16.96 -23.15 -0.73
C LEU A 271 -18.05 -22.63 0.22
N THR A 272 -17.80 -22.67 1.53
CA THR A 272 -18.75 -22.17 2.52
C THR A 272 -18.80 -20.64 2.61
N ARG A 273 -17.83 -19.97 1.97
CA ARG A 273 -17.67 -18.53 2.00
C ARG A 273 -18.24 -17.84 0.75
N ILE A 274 -18.53 -18.59 -0.31
CA ILE A 274 -19.07 -18.09 -1.57
C ILE A 274 -20.53 -18.49 -1.76
N ASN A 275 -21.27 -17.68 -2.50
CA ASN A 275 -22.66 -17.95 -2.87
C ASN A 275 -22.92 -17.60 -4.32
N VAL A 276 -24.01 -18.12 -4.89
CA VAL A 276 -24.57 -17.59 -6.14
C VAL A 276 -24.90 -16.11 -5.93
N GLY A 277 -24.46 -15.26 -6.86
CA GLY A 277 -24.56 -13.81 -6.74
C GLY A 277 -23.33 -13.13 -6.12
N SER A 278 -22.34 -13.87 -5.57
CA SER A 278 -21.07 -13.28 -5.13
C SER A 278 -20.40 -12.55 -6.29
N ALA A 279 -19.94 -11.32 -6.07
CA ALA A 279 -19.22 -10.52 -7.05
C ALA A 279 -17.86 -11.14 -7.35
N VAL A 280 -17.44 -11.06 -8.59
CA VAL A 280 -16.18 -11.64 -9.08
C VAL A 280 -15.49 -10.62 -9.99
N ARG A 281 -14.23 -10.33 -9.68
CA ARG A 281 -13.33 -9.54 -10.54
C ARG A 281 -12.38 -10.49 -11.25
N ILE A 282 -12.39 -10.47 -12.60
CA ILE A 282 -11.69 -11.44 -13.44
C ILE A 282 -10.62 -10.73 -14.24
N ASN A 283 -9.38 -11.21 -14.14
CA ASN A 283 -8.24 -10.73 -14.92
C ASN A 283 -7.92 -11.71 -16.04
N THR A 284 -7.79 -11.19 -17.26
CA THR A 284 -7.43 -11.95 -18.45
C THR A 284 -6.50 -11.14 -19.35
N ALA A 285 -5.62 -11.82 -20.08
CA ALA A 285 -4.77 -11.18 -21.08
C ALA A 285 -5.56 -10.60 -22.30
N LEU A 286 -6.87 -10.91 -22.39
CA LEU A 286 -7.73 -10.46 -23.48
C LEU A 286 -8.43 -9.11 -23.18
N ALA A 287 -8.29 -8.57 -21.98
CA ALA A 287 -8.86 -7.29 -21.56
C ALA A 287 -7.82 -6.46 -20.82
N GLU A 288 -7.79 -5.15 -21.08
CA GLU A 288 -6.88 -4.21 -20.43
C GLU A 288 -7.28 -3.93 -18.97
N GLN A 289 -8.57 -4.04 -18.67
CA GLN A 289 -9.12 -3.84 -17.32
C GLN A 289 -9.79 -5.12 -16.85
N PRO A 290 -9.83 -5.35 -15.53
CA PRO A 290 -10.56 -6.47 -14.96
C PRO A 290 -12.02 -6.47 -15.41
N LEU A 291 -12.52 -7.66 -15.73
CA LEU A 291 -13.93 -7.87 -16.06
C LEU A 291 -14.70 -8.12 -14.77
N GLU A 292 -15.84 -7.47 -14.62
CA GLU A 292 -16.71 -7.66 -13.46
C GLU A 292 -17.84 -8.63 -13.82
N GLY A 293 -18.17 -9.52 -12.87
CA GLY A 293 -19.25 -10.48 -13.03
C GLY A 293 -19.78 -10.95 -11.67
N THR A 294 -20.70 -11.88 -11.71
CA THR A 294 -21.23 -12.54 -10.51
C THR A 294 -21.27 -14.05 -10.71
N ILE A 295 -21.15 -14.82 -9.64
CA ILE A 295 -21.34 -16.28 -9.69
C ILE A 295 -22.79 -16.56 -10.07
N ALA A 296 -23.00 -17.08 -11.27
CA ALA A 296 -24.32 -17.47 -11.77
C ALA A 296 -24.74 -18.85 -11.23
N MET A 297 -23.76 -19.75 -11.04
CA MET A 297 -23.99 -21.12 -10.62
C MET A 297 -22.75 -21.70 -9.96
N ILE A 298 -22.94 -22.59 -8.99
CA ILE A 298 -21.91 -23.49 -8.46
C ILE A 298 -22.31 -24.90 -8.88
N LEU A 299 -21.45 -25.56 -9.69
CA LEU A 299 -21.77 -26.91 -10.17
C LEU A 299 -21.78 -27.93 -9.02
N PRO A 300 -22.73 -28.89 -9.02
CA PRO A 300 -22.93 -29.82 -7.89
C PRO A 300 -21.89 -30.93 -7.81
N ALA A 301 -20.90 -30.97 -8.70
CA ALA A 301 -19.86 -31.97 -8.75
C ALA A 301 -18.48 -31.34 -8.69
N VAL A 302 -17.54 -31.99 -8.03
CA VAL A 302 -16.13 -31.60 -8.02
C VAL A 302 -15.38 -32.20 -9.18
N THR A 303 -14.32 -31.54 -9.60
CA THR A 303 -13.39 -32.00 -10.62
C THR A 303 -12.40 -33.02 -10.06
N ASP A 304 -11.56 -33.63 -10.89
CA ASP A 304 -10.55 -34.63 -10.47
C ASP A 304 -9.58 -34.10 -9.42
N ASN A 305 -9.32 -32.79 -9.44
CA ASN A 305 -8.48 -32.11 -8.45
C ASN A 305 -9.26 -31.61 -7.20
N GLN A 306 -10.48 -32.13 -6.98
CA GLN A 306 -11.33 -31.83 -5.82
C GLN A 306 -11.81 -30.37 -5.73
N ALA A 307 -11.79 -29.62 -6.81
CA ALA A 307 -12.35 -28.28 -6.86
C ALA A 307 -13.80 -28.30 -7.37
N ALA A 308 -14.69 -27.52 -6.77
CA ALA A 308 -15.98 -27.19 -7.34
C ALA A 308 -15.82 -26.07 -8.38
N ILE A 309 -16.70 -26.07 -9.38
CA ILE A 309 -16.70 -25.02 -10.40
C ILE A 309 -17.75 -23.97 -10.05
N ALA A 310 -17.28 -22.75 -9.79
CA ALA A 310 -18.10 -21.55 -9.73
C ALA A 310 -18.12 -20.92 -11.12
N ARG A 311 -19.30 -20.84 -11.73
CA ARG A 311 -19.49 -20.34 -13.09
C ARG A 311 -19.98 -18.91 -13.09
N VAL A 312 -19.29 -18.07 -13.87
CA VAL A 312 -19.70 -16.71 -14.19
C VAL A 312 -20.08 -16.65 -15.66
N VAL A 313 -21.13 -15.92 -16.01
CA VAL A 313 -21.56 -15.67 -17.39
C VAL A 313 -21.13 -14.25 -17.75
N LEU A 314 -20.37 -14.12 -18.82
CA LEU A 314 -19.91 -12.82 -19.32
C LEU A 314 -20.47 -12.52 -20.72
N ASP A 315 -20.78 -11.26 -20.97
CA ASP A 315 -21.07 -10.75 -22.31
C ASP A 315 -19.80 -10.82 -23.17
N ASN A 316 -19.97 -11.25 -24.42
CA ASN A 316 -18.92 -11.39 -25.43
C ASN A 316 -19.42 -10.99 -26.81
N THR A 317 -20.30 -9.99 -26.88
CA THR A 317 -20.89 -9.54 -28.15
C THR A 317 -19.83 -9.02 -29.12
N ASP A 318 -18.70 -8.54 -28.64
CA ASP A 318 -17.55 -8.12 -29.45
C ASP A 318 -16.62 -9.29 -29.85
N GLY A 319 -16.86 -10.50 -29.34
CA GLY A 319 -16.15 -11.72 -29.69
C GLY A 319 -14.69 -11.79 -29.20
N ARG A 320 -14.28 -10.94 -28.25
CA ARG A 320 -12.89 -10.88 -27.76
C ARG A 320 -12.53 -11.98 -26.79
N LEU A 321 -13.52 -12.44 -26.01
CA LEU A 321 -13.29 -13.47 -24.98
C LEU A 321 -13.28 -14.85 -25.65
N LEU A 322 -12.09 -15.42 -25.82
CA LEU A 322 -11.91 -16.68 -26.53
C LEU A 322 -11.96 -17.87 -25.56
N PRO A 323 -12.87 -18.85 -25.79
CA PRO A 323 -12.87 -20.10 -25.02
C PRO A 323 -11.51 -20.80 -25.05
N GLY A 324 -11.10 -21.36 -23.90
CA GLY A 324 -9.80 -21.97 -23.70
C GLY A 324 -8.77 -21.07 -22.99
N THR A 325 -9.03 -19.75 -22.94
CA THR A 325 -8.13 -18.78 -22.27
C THR A 325 -8.17 -18.94 -20.75
N TRP A 326 -6.99 -18.95 -20.12
CA TRP A 326 -6.83 -18.95 -18.68
C TRP A 326 -7.11 -17.57 -18.07
N VAL A 327 -7.70 -17.58 -16.89
CA VAL A 327 -8.00 -16.38 -16.12
C VAL A 327 -7.61 -16.56 -14.66
N SER A 328 -7.27 -15.45 -13.99
CA SER A 328 -7.27 -15.35 -12.54
C SER A 328 -8.44 -14.47 -12.10
N ALA A 329 -9.00 -14.74 -10.93
CA ALA A 329 -10.11 -13.96 -10.43
C ALA A 329 -10.07 -13.82 -8.90
N GLN A 330 -10.76 -12.79 -8.41
CA GLN A 330 -11.02 -12.55 -6.99
C GLN A 330 -12.54 -12.66 -6.77
N ILE A 331 -12.96 -13.62 -5.93
CA ILE A 331 -14.37 -13.74 -5.50
C ILE A 331 -14.52 -12.96 -4.21
N LYS A 332 -15.32 -11.91 -4.22
CA LYS A 332 -15.61 -11.09 -3.04
C LYS A 332 -16.46 -11.90 -2.05
N VAL A 333 -15.97 -12.01 -0.81
CA VAL A 333 -16.63 -12.80 0.26
C VAL A 333 -17.08 -11.94 1.44
N ALA A 334 -16.43 -10.81 1.69
CA ALA A 334 -16.79 -9.90 2.76
C ALA A 334 -16.32 -8.47 2.47
N GLU A 335 -16.90 -7.52 3.18
CA GLU A 335 -16.46 -6.12 3.27
C GLU A 335 -16.33 -5.75 4.73
N TYR A 336 -15.29 -4.98 5.05
CA TYR A 336 -15.03 -4.48 6.39
C TYR A 336 -14.80 -2.97 6.33
N GLU A 337 -15.62 -2.22 7.03
CA GLU A 337 -15.31 -0.81 7.31
C GLU A 337 -14.25 -0.76 8.40
N VAL A 338 -13.12 -0.12 8.12
CA VAL A 338 -12.02 0.05 9.06
C VAL A 338 -11.82 1.53 9.35
N PRO A 339 -11.49 1.92 10.59
CA PRO A 339 -11.38 3.32 10.98
C PRO A 339 -10.12 3.99 10.41
N LEU A 340 -9.11 3.21 10.06
CA LEU A 340 -7.85 3.70 9.54
C LEU A 340 -7.25 2.73 8.55
N ALA A 341 -6.95 3.21 7.36
CA ALA A 341 -6.27 2.47 6.31
C ALA A 341 -5.36 3.38 5.50
N VAL A 342 -4.42 2.75 4.81
CA VAL A 342 -3.53 3.39 3.84
C VAL A 342 -3.58 2.62 2.52
N ARG A 343 -3.24 3.30 1.41
CA ARG A 343 -3.07 2.67 0.10
C ARG A 343 -1.93 1.67 0.14
N ARG A 344 -2.14 0.49 -0.42
CA ARG A 344 -1.09 -0.55 -0.53
C ARG A 344 0.14 -0.05 -1.29
N GLU A 345 -0.06 0.75 -2.33
CA GLU A 345 1.01 1.29 -3.18
C GLU A 345 1.94 2.27 -2.43
N GLY A 346 1.45 2.92 -1.35
CA GLY A 346 2.24 3.79 -0.49
C GLY A 346 3.19 3.05 0.45
N LEU A 347 2.98 1.73 0.64
CA LEU A 347 3.79 0.92 1.54
C LEU A 347 5.21 0.73 1.01
N GLN A 348 6.18 0.87 1.91
CA GLN A 348 7.59 0.60 1.65
C GLN A 348 8.18 -0.28 2.76
N SER A 349 9.32 -0.91 2.47
CA SER A 349 10.13 -1.54 3.49
C SER A 349 11.24 -0.58 3.93
N PHE A 350 11.41 -0.42 5.22
CA PHE A 350 12.53 0.30 5.81
C PHE A 350 13.12 -0.56 6.92
N ARG A 351 14.38 -0.98 6.77
CA ARG A 351 14.97 -2.03 7.60
C ARG A 351 14.05 -3.26 7.61
N ASP A 352 13.70 -3.78 8.79
CA ASP A 352 12.85 -4.95 8.96
C ASP A 352 11.34 -4.61 9.09
N PHE A 353 10.96 -3.34 8.86
CA PHE A 353 9.59 -2.85 9.05
C PHE A 353 8.90 -2.50 7.73
N THR A 354 7.58 -2.66 7.72
CA THR A 354 6.73 -2.06 6.69
C THR A 354 6.33 -0.66 7.15
N VAL A 355 6.52 0.33 6.28
CA VAL A 355 6.35 1.74 6.60
C VAL A 355 5.55 2.48 5.54
N VAL A 356 5.05 3.66 5.90
CA VAL A 356 4.71 4.76 4.99
C VAL A 356 5.54 5.98 5.35
N TYR A 357 5.67 6.91 4.40
CA TYR A 357 6.28 8.21 4.64
C TYR A 357 5.19 9.22 4.98
N ALA A 358 5.11 9.62 6.26
CA ALA A 358 4.21 10.68 6.70
C ALA A 358 4.78 12.04 6.31
N GLN A 359 3.93 12.95 5.83
CA GLN A 359 4.31 14.30 5.43
C GLN A 359 3.83 15.33 6.45
N ILE A 360 4.75 16.22 6.88
CA ILE A 360 4.46 17.41 7.68
C ILE A 360 5.23 18.58 7.07
N GLY A 361 4.51 19.52 6.43
CA GLY A 361 5.16 20.56 5.63
C GLY A 361 5.91 19.96 4.43
N ASP A 362 7.20 20.24 4.34
CA ASP A 362 8.09 19.72 3.30
C ASP A 362 8.96 18.57 3.80
N GLU A 363 8.79 18.15 5.06
CA GLU A 363 9.49 17.04 5.67
C GLU A 363 8.65 15.74 5.57
N PHE A 364 9.37 14.66 5.34
CA PHE A 364 8.83 13.29 5.26
C PHE A 364 9.56 12.40 6.25
N GLU A 365 8.81 11.61 6.97
CA GLU A 365 9.37 10.71 7.99
C GLU A 365 8.72 9.35 7.91
N VAL A 366 9.50 8.28 8.08
CA VAL A 366 8.99 6.92 8.16
C VAL A 366 8.02 6.78 9.34
N ARG A 367 6.92 6.05 9.10
CA ARG A 367 6.02 5.56 10.14
C ARG A 367 5.94 4.05 10.03
N MET A 368 6.44 3.37 11.04
CA MET A 368 6.38 1.90 11.15
C MET A 368 4.96 1.50 11.45
N LEU A 369 4.41 0.57 10.66
CA LEU A 369 3.00 0.23 10.69
C LEU A 369 2.75 -1.12 11.33
N GLU A 370 1.79 -1.17 12.22
CA GLU A 370 1.12 -2.40 12.62
C GLU A 370 -0.10 -2.60 11.72
N MET A 371 -0.05 -3.64 10.87
CA MET A 371 -1.05 -3.87 9.83
C MET A 371 -2.09 -4.88 10.28
N GLY A 372 -3.35 -4.63 9.89
CA GLY A 372 -4.49 -5.54 10.04
C GLY A 372 -4.88 -6.21 8.72
N ARG A 373 -6.17 -6.13 8.37
CA ARG A 373 -6.74 -6.67 7.13
C ARG A 373 -6.16 -5.98 5.91
N GLN A 374 -6.13 -6.72 4.80
CA GLN A 374 -5.55 -6.21 3.57
C GLN A 374 -6.41 -6.60 2.37
N SER A 375 -6.53 -5.68 1.41
CA SER A 375 -7.05 -5.93 0.07
C SER A 375 -5.99 -5.58 -0.97
N ASP A 376 -6.33 -5.65 -2.24
CA ASP A 376 -5.43 -5.22 -3.32
C ASP A 376 -5.15 -3.72 -3.29
N GLU A 377 -6.07 -2.93 -2.76
CA GLU A 377 -6.04 -1.46 -2.77
C GLU A 377 -5.67 -0.87 -1.40
N TRP A 378 -6.21 -1.42 -0.30
CA TRP A 378 -6.13 -0.87 1.04
C TRP A 378 -5.52 -1.83 2.05
N VAL A 379 -4.86 -1.25 3.05
CA VAL A 379 -4.31 -1.97 4.21
C VAL A 379 -4.78 -1.28 5.49
N GLU A 380 -5.46 -2.02 6.36
CA GLU A 380 -5.87 -1.57 7.70
C GLU A 380 -4.65 -1.30 8.57
N ILE A 381 -4.68 -0.20 9.31
CA ILE A 381 -3.62 0.18 10.23
C ILE A 381 -4.12 0.08 11.66
N LEU A 382 -3.48 -0.78 12.44
CA LEU A 382 -3.78 -1.02 13.85
C LEU A 382 -2.94 -0.12 14.76
N GLY A 383 -1.75 0.29 14.30
CA GLY A 383 -0.83 1.14 15.04
C GLY A 383 0.24 1.77 14.14
N GLY A 384 0.96 2.76 14.68
CA GLY A 384 2.08 3.43 14.01
C GLY A 384 1.71 4.66 13.17
N LEU A 385 0.44 4.90 12.88
CA LEU A 385 -0.04 6.07 12.14
C LEU A 385 -1.32 6.63 12.79
N ALA A 386 -1.42 7.94 12.94
CA ALA A 386 -2.63 8.57 13.45
C ALA A 386 -3.64 8.85 12.32
N PRO A 387 -4.96 8.75 12.57
CA PRO A 387 -5.97 9.21 11.63
C PRO A 387 -5.76 10.68 11.26
N GLY A 388 -5.95 11.01 9.98
CA GLY A 388 -5.75 12.37 9.48
C GLY A 388 -4.30 12.69 9.09
N THR A 389 -3.35 11.79 9.31
CA THR A 389 -1.96 11.96 8.86
C THR A 389 -1.91 11.94 7.34
N ARG A 390 -1.23 12.93 6.75
CA ARG A 390 -0.89 12.93 5.34
C ARG A 390 0.29 12.01 5.09
N TYR A 391 0.20 11.13 4.11
CA TYR A 391 1.26 10.16 3.78
C TYR A 391 1.41 10.01 2.26
N VAL A 392 2.57 9.54 1.82
CA VAL A 392 2.91 9.36 0.40
C VAL A 392 2.25 8.08 -0.14
N THR A 393 1.56 8.21 -1.27
CA THR A 393 0.93 7.09 -1.99
C THR A 393 1.72 6.70 -3.23
N GLU A 394 2.14 7.67 -4.06
CA GLU A 394 2.85 7.39 -5.30
C GLU A 394 4.32 7.79 -5.21
N ASN A 395 5.18 7.02 -5.88
CA ASN A 395 6.63 7.25 -5.96
C ASN A 395 7.35 7.30 -4.59
N SER A 396 6.79 6.64 -3.58
CA SER A 396 7.35 6.55 -2.22
C SER A 396 8.76 5.95 -2.18
N TYR A 397 9.15 5.14 -3.19
CA TYR A 397 10.50 4.59 -3.33
C TYR A 397 11.60 5.65 -3.49
N ILE A 398 11.24 6.86 -3.96
CA ILE A 398 12.19 7.98 -4.09
C ILE A 398 12.62 8.46 -2.70
N LEU A 399 11.64 8.59 -1.78
CA LEU A 399 11.95 8.95 -0.39
C LEU A 399 12.77 7.88 0.30
N LYS A 400 12.47 6.60 0.04
CA LYS A 400 13.26 5.49 0.54
C LYS A 400 14.73 5.62 0.14
N ALA A 401 15.00 5.88 -1.14
CA ALA A 401 16.35 6.01 -1.66
C ALA A 401 17.11 7.20 -1.04
N ASP A 402 16.40 8.31 -0.77
CA ASP A 402 16.98 9.49 -0.14
C ASP A 402 17.33 9.25 1.33
N VAL A 403 16.40 8.68 2.09
CA VAL A 403 16.59 8.31 3.49
C VAL A 403 17.72 7.28 3.67
N GLU A 404 17.80 6.26 2.82
CA GLU A 404 18.85 5.23 2.89
C GLU A 404 20.23 5.79 2.54
N LYS A 405 20.31 6.80 1.67
CA LYS A 405 21.55 7.48 1.34
C LYS A 405 22.12 8.24 2.55
N ASP A 406 21.26 8.94 3.29
CA ASP A 406 21.67 9.68 4.49
C ASP A 406 22.11 8.73 5.62
N GLY A 407 21.42 7.59 5.80
CA GLY A 407 21.84 6.54 6.73
C GLY A 407 23.21 5.94 6.42
N ALA A 408 23.53 5.72 5.15
CA ALA A 408 24.83 5.19 4.73
C ALA A 408 26.01 6.17 4.94
N SER A 409 25.74 7.47 5.06
CA SER A 409 26.78 8.48 5.33
C SER A 409 27.17 8.59 6.81
N HIS A 410 26.40 7.99 7.72
CA HIS A 410 26.62 8.01 9.16
C HIS A 410 27.27 6.72 9.72
N ASP A 411 27.44 5.68 8.88
CA ASP A 411 28.01 4.36 9.27
C ASP A 411 29.51 4.21 8.93
N HIS A 412 30.29 5.30 8.73
CA HIS A 412 31.74 5.29 8.44
C HIS A 412 32.60 5.86 9.55
#